data_a6515300c663f9fc59e167ece1dbeb51
#
_entry.id   a6515300c663f9fc59e167ece1dbeb51
#
_cell.length_a   1.000
_cell.length_b   1.000
_cell.length_c   1.000
_cell.angle_alpha   90.00
_cell.angle_beta   90.00
_cell.angle_gamma   90.00
#
_symmetry.space_group_name_H-M   'P 1'
#
loop_
_entity.id
_entity.type
_entity.pdbx_description
1 polymer ?
#
loop_
_entity_poly.entity_id
_entity_poly.type
_entity_poly.pdbx_seq_one_letter_code
_entity_poly.pdbx_strand_id
1 'polypeptide(L)'
;GKAKYVFYFIGDGMGVNQVNAAETYLGALQGRIGIEPLCFPSFPYSAFVNTQSATNGVTDSAAGGTALACGQKTKNGTLGMLKDLTTSITSIADWARNSGAAVGITTSVAIDHATPAAFYAHVKERHEQYTIGKQLVESGNDFYAGSDFTIPTDPEYPNGPTLYEEAKAKGFTIAR
;
A
#
# COMPACT_ATOMS: atom_id res chain seq x y z
N GLY A 1 5.59 25.95 6.39
CA GLY A 1 6.84 25.19 6.52
C GLY A 1 6.71 23.86 5.82
N LYS A 2 7.81 23.30 5.31
CA LYS A 2 7.81 21.95 4.75
C LYS A 2 7.83 20.94 5.91
N ALA A 3 6.96 19.91 5.85
CA ALA A 3 7.03 18.79 6.78
C ALA A 3 8.36 18.06 6.61
N LYS A 4 9.03 17.75 7.73
CA LYS A 4 10.30 16.98 7.71
C LYS A 4 10.01 15.47 7.62
N TYR A 5 8.93 15.02 8.27
CA TYR A 5 8.49 13.65 8.29
C TYR A 5 7.00 13.59 7.94
N VAL A 6 6.63 12.61 7.13
CA VAL A 6 5.24 12.33 6.77
C VAL A 6 4.99 10.84 7.02
N PHE A 7 3.96 10.53 7.81
CA PHE A 7 3.49 9.18 8.04
C PHE A 7 2.09 9.04 7.44
N TYR A 8 1.93 8.11 6.52
CA TYR A 8 0.68 7.88 5.84
C TYR A 8 0.14 6.50 6.21
N PHE A 9 -0.91 6.47 7.04
CA PHE A 9 -1.53 5.23 7.50
C PHE A 9 -2.78 4.94 6.69
N ILE A 10 -2.89 3.70 6.20
CA ILE A 10 -4.03 3.22 5.43
C ILE A 10 -4.66 2.05 6.18
N GLY A 11 -5.91 2.20 6.59
CA GLY A 11 -6.74 1.11 7.09
C GLY A 11 -7.51 0.49 5.92
N ASP A 12 -7.01 -0.63 5.39
CA ASP A 12 -7.65 -1.33 4.28
C ASP A 12 -9.00 -1.93 4.71
N GLY A 13 -10.06 -1.55 4.00
CA GLY A 13 -11.44 -1.92 4.34
C GLY A 13 -11.97 -1.30 5.64
N MET A 14 -11.23 -0.38 6.27
CA MET A 14 -11.61 0.27 7.51
C MET A 14 -12.62 1.39 7.25
N GLY A 15 -13.88 1.10 7.51
CA GLY A 15 -14.95 2.09 7.51
C GLY A 15 -15.28 2.60 8.91
N VAL A 16 -16.25 3.51 9.01
CA VAL A 16 -16.70 4.09 10.28
C VAL A 16 -17.19 3.01 11.27
N ASN A 17 -17.83 1.96 10.75
CA ASN A 17 -18.32 0.88 11.61
C ASN A 17 -17.20 0.07 12.26
N GLN A 18 -16.07 -0.15 11.57
CA GLN A 18 -14.91 -0.84 12.13
C GLN A 18 -14.26 0.00 13.24
N VAL A 19 -14.17 1.32 13.03
CA VAL A 19 -13.66 2.25 14.05
C VAL A 19 -14.56 2.21 15.29
N ASN A 20 -15.87 2.37 15.12
CA ASN A 20 -16.82 2.35 16.22
C ASN A 20 -16.84 1.00 16.97
N ALA A 21 -16.73 -0.10 16.25
CA ALA A 21 -16.63 -1.43 16.85
C ALA A 21 -15.36 -1.57 17.70
N ALA A 22 -14.21 -1.08 17.21
CA ALA A 22 -12.95 -1.10 17.95
C ALA A 22 -13.03 -0.26 19.23
N GLU A 23 -13.56 0.96 19.16
CA GLU A 23 -13.73 1.84 20.31
C GLU A 23 -14.69 1.26 21.35
N THR A 24 -15.79 0.65 20.90
CA THR A 24 -16.75 -0.04 21.78
C THR A 24 -16.10 -1.24 22.45
N TYR A 25 -15.36 -2.05 21.72
CA TYR A 25 -14.63 -3.20 22.25
C TYR A 25 -13.61 -2.80 23.30
N LEU A 26 -12.82 -1.75 23.04
CA LEU A 26 -11.85 -1.23 24.01
C LEU A 26 -12.52 -0.73 25.28
N GLY A 27 -13.68 -0.06 25.19
CA GLY A 27 -14.48 0.34 26.33
C GLY A 27 -14.96 -0.86 27.15
N ALA A 28 -15.45 -1.91 26.48
CA ALA A 28 -15.91 -3.15 27.14
C ALA A 28 -14.76 -3.88 27.86
N LEU A 29 -13.56 -3.92 27.30
CA LEU A 29 -12.38 -4.51 27.97
C LEU A 29 -12.04 -3.79 29.29
N GLN A 30 -12.42 -2.53 29.45
CA GLN A 30 -12.25 -1.74 30.65
C GLN A 30 -13.48 -1.80 31.58
N GLY A 31 -14.46 -2.67 31.27
CA GLY A 31 -15.69 -2.79 32.07
C GLY A 31 -16.63 -1.60 31.96
N ARG A 32 -16.48 -0.74 30.95
CA ARG A 32 -17.30 0.45 30.76
C ARG A 32 -18.44 0.19 29.73
N ILE A 33 -19.59 0.81 30.01
CA ILE A 33 -20.62 1.00 28.97
C ILE A 33 -20.27 2.25 28.21
N GLY A 34 -19.97 2.10 26.92
CA GLY A 34 -19.54 3.18 26.04
C GLY A 34 -18.23 2.86 25.30
N ILE A 35 -17.56 3.88 24.82
CA ILE A 35 -16.36 3.74 24.00
C ILE A 35 -15.09 4.10 24.78
N GLU A 36 -13.96 3.52 24.35
CA GLU A 36 -12.62 4.03 24.57
C GLU A 36 -12.13 4.62 23.26
N PRO A 37 -11.94 5.94 23.14
CA PRO A 37 -11.61 6.58 21.88
C PRO A 37 -10.24 6.15 21.33
N LEU A 38 -10.18 5.87 20.02
CA LEU A 38 -8.93 5.78 19.30
C LEU A 38 -8.33 7.19 19.10
N CYS A 39 -7.01 7.28 18.88
CA CYS A 39 -6.33 8.58 18.77
C CYS A 39 -6.66 9.31 17.48
N PHE A 40 -6.76 8.62 16.34
CA PHE A 40 -6.89 9.26 15.04
C PHE A 40 -8.26 9.90 14.75
N PRO A 41 -9.42 9.43 15.29
CA PRO A 41 -10.68 10.13 15.11
C PRO A 41 -10.71 11.55 15.74
N SER A 42 -9.80 11.82 16.68
CA SER A 42 -9.68 13.13 17.33
C SER A 42 -8.66 14.07 16.66
N PHE A 43 -8.10 13.70 15.51
CA PHE A 43 -7.19 14.58 14.78
C PHE A 43 -7.90 15.86 14.34
N PRO A 44 -7.19 17.01 14.34
CA PRO A 44 -7.83 18.33 14.12
C PRO A 44 -8.38 18.52 12.70
N TYR A 45 -7.96 17.68 11.76
CA TYR A 45 -8.42 17.72 10.38
C TYR A 45 -9.00 16.38 9.98
N SER A 46 -10.20 16.40 9.43
CA SER A 46 -10.90 15.22 8.91
C SER A 46 -11.65 15.56 7.64
N ALA A 47 -11.86 14.58 6.78
CA ALA A 47 -12.64 14.71 5.56
C ALA A 47 -13.30 13.39 5.18
N PHE A 48 -14.36 13.46 4.41
CA PHE A 48 -14.96 12.30 3.77
C PHE A 48 -14.39 12.12 2.37
N VAL A 49 -14.17 10.88 1.99
CA VAL A 49 -13.74 10.51 0.65
C VAL A 49 -14.74 9.55 0.01
N ASN A 50 -14.90 9.69 -1.30
CA ASN A 50 -15.66 8.75 -2.10
C ASN A 50 -14.72 7.62 -2.54
N THR A 51 -14.99 6.40 -2.11
CA THR A 51 -14.11 5.24 -2.28
C THR A 51 -14.40 4.40 -3.53
N GLN A 52 -15.48 4.67 -4.29
CA GLN A 52 -15.76 3.95 -5.54
C GLN A 52 -14.54 4.00 -6.49
N SER A 53 -14.28 2.92 -7.23
CA SER A 53 -13.27 2.91 -8.27
C SER A 53 -13.77 3.60 -9.55
N ALA A 54 -12.94 3.64 -10.59
CA ALA A 54 -13.36 4.20 -11.88
C ALA A 54 -14.40 3.33 -12.62
N THR A 55 -14.56 2.08 -12.22
CA THR A 55 -15.43 1.09 -12.89
C THR A 55 -16.48 0.46 -12.01
N ASN A 56 -16.32 0.51 -10.68
CA ASN A 56 -17.17 -0.21 -9.74
C ASN A 56 -17.60 0.68 -8.58
N GLY A 57 -18.84 0.51 -8.12
CA GLY A 57 -19.37 1.20 -6.92
C GLY A 57 -18.63 0.81 -5.64
N VAL A 58 -18.05 -0.40 -5.59
CA VAL A 58 -17.18 -0.88 -4.52
C VAL A 58 -15.78 -1.07 -5.08
N THR A 59 -14.81 -0.36 -4.51
CA THR A 59 -13.39 -0.49 -4.86
C THR A 59 -12.80 -1.79 -4.32
N ASP A 60 -11.74 -2.27 -4.95
CA ASP A 60 -10.80 -3.21 -4.32
C ASP A 60 -9.57 -2.45 -3.79
N SER A 61 -8.66 -3.17 -3.11
CA SER A 61 -7.43 -2.59 -2.56
C SER A 61 -6.50 -2.03 -3.63
N ALA A 62 -6.50 -2.60 -4.84
CA ALA A 62 -5.63 -2.14 -5.94
C ALA A 62 -6.07 -0.76 -6.45
N ALA A 63 -7.34 -0.61 -6.81
CA ALA A 63 -7.88 0.67 -7.28
C ALA A 63 -7.93 1.71 -6.15
N GLY A 64 -8.29 1.30 -4.93
CA GLY A 64 -8.30 2.17 -3.75
C GLY A 64 -6.90 2.65 -3.39
N GLY A 65 -5.93 1.73 -3.33
CA GLY A 65 -4.51 2.05 -3.10
C GLY A 65 -3.94 2.97 -4.18
N THR A 66 -4.24 2.70 -5.45
CA THR A 66 -3.82 3.57 -6.57
C THR A 66 -4.41 4.98 -6.43
N ALA A 67 -5.68 5.10 -6.04
CA ALA A 67 -6.28 6.42 -5.84
C ALA A 67 -5.59 7.19 -4.69
N LEU A 68 -5.22 6.51 -3.61
CA LEU A 68 -4.50 7.09 -2.48
C LEU A 68 -3.04 7.44 -2.85
N ALA A 69 -2.36 6.56 -3.59
CA ALA A 69 -0.95 6.74 -3.95
C ALA A 69 -0.75 7.74 -5.10
N CYS A 70 -1.64 7.75 -6.08
CA CYS A 70 -1.45 8.48 -7.33
C CYS A 70 -2.47 9.61 -7.57
N GLY A 71 -3.49 9.75 -6.71
CA GLY A 71 -4.53 10.77 -6.86
C GLY A 71 -5.49 10.54 -8.04
N GLN A 72 -5.48 9.34 -8.64
CA GLN A 72 -6.29 8.99 -9.80
C GLN A 72 -7.07 7.70 -9.56
N LYS A 73 -8.36 7.69 -9.90
CA LYS A 73 -9.17 6.48 -9.86
C LYS A 73 -8.88 5.59 -11.06
N THR A 74 -8.76 4.29 -10.80
CA THR A 74 -8.54 3.27 -11.83
C THR A 74 -9.54 2.13 -11.75
N LYS A 75 -9.42 1.15 -12.62
CA LYS A 75 -10.21 -0.08 -12.63
C LYS A 75 -9.82 -0.96 -11.45
N ASN A 76 -10.80 -1.68 -10.85
CA ASN A 76 -10.50 -2.71 -9.86
C ASN A 76 -9.47 -3.71 -10.40
N GLY A 77 -8.54 -4.11 -9.55
CA GLY A 77 -7.43 -5.00 -9.89
C GLY A 77 -6.16 -4.29 -10.40
N THR A 78 -6.26 -3.05 -10.85
CA THR A 78 -5.15 -2.32 -11.49
C THR A 78 -4.35 -1.51 -10.48
N LEU A 79 -3.02 -1.56 -10.60
CA LEU A 79 -2.06 -0.88 -9.74
C LEU A 79 -1.25 0.16 -10.51
N GLY A 80 -1.19 1.39 -10.01
CA GLY A 80 -0.33 2.45 -10.51
C GLY A 80 -0.53 2.82 -11.99
N MET A 81 -1.66 2.48 -12.57
CA MET A 81 -2.00 2.76 -13.97
C MET A 81 -3.40 3.36 -14.10
N LEU A 82 -3.63 4.11 -15.16
CA LEU A 82 -4.98 4.57 -15.51
C LEU A 82 -5.88 3.39 -15.92
N LYS A 83 -7.19 3.63 -15.97
CA LYS A 83 -8.19 2.62 -16.39
C LYS A 83 -8.02 2.14 -17.84
N ASP A 84 -7.19 2.80 -18.63
CA ASP A 84 -6.83 2.41 -20.01
C ASP A 84 -5.86 1.21 -20.04
N LEU A 85 -5.29 0.83 -18.88
CA LEU A 85 -4.34 -0.27 -18.71
C LEU A 85 -3.04 -0.13 -19.51
N THR A 86 -2.71 1.10 -19.90
CA THR A 86 -1.51 1.42 -20.71
C THR A 86 -0.69 2.56 -20.14
N THR A 87 -1.34 3.49 -19.44
CA THR A 87 -0.69 4.68 -18.88
C THR A 87 -0.34 4.48 -17.42
N SER A 88 0.95 4.41 -17.10
CA SER A 88 1.45 4.41 -15.71
C SER A 88 1.29 5.79 -15.06
N ILE A 89 1.04 5.81 -13.75
CA ILE A 89 0.83 7.03 -12.98
C ILE A 89 1.89 7.10 -11.88
N THR A 90 2.56 8.23 -11.75
CA THR A 90 3.56 8.47 -10.70
C THR A 90 2.89 8.53 -9.32
N SER A 91 3.42 7.80 -8.36
CA SER A 91 2.94 7.80 -6.98
C SER A 91 3.51 8.94 -6.15
N ILE A 92 2.88 9.24 -5.00
CA ILE A 92 3.45 10.18 -4.02
C ILE A 92 4.78 9.67 -3.45
N ALA A 93 5.02 8.35 -3.41
CA ALA A 93 6.28 7.77 -3.01
C ALA A 93 7.40 8.13 -4.00
N ASP A 94 7.13 8.01 -5.30
CA ASP A 94 8.05 8.43 -6.35
C ASP A 94 8.34 9.94 -6.29
N TRP A 95 7.32 10.74 -6.06
CA TRP A 95 7.47 12.20 -5.92
C TRP A 95 8.36 12.55 -4.73
N ALA A 96 8.14 11.88 -3.59
CA ALA A 96 8.95 12.07 -2.39
C ALA A 96 10.41 11.70 -2.65
N ARG A 97 10.66 10.50 -3.20
CA ARG A 97 12.00 10.03 -3.55
C ARG A 97 12.70 10.98 -4.54
N ASN A 98 12.00 11.38 -5.59
CA ASN A 98 12.54 12.29 -6.61
C ASN A 98 12.85 13.69 -6.05
N SER A 99 12.24 14.07 -4.92
CA SER A 99 12.57 15.30 -4.20
C SER A 99 13.67 15.13 -3.15
N GLY A 100 14.28 13.95 -3.07
CA GLY A 100 15.40 13.64 -2.16
C GLY A 100 14.96 13.18 -0.76
N ALA A 101 13.68 12.83 -0.56
CA ALA A 101 13.23 12.22 0.68
C ALA A 101 13.50 10.72 0.69
N ALA A 102 13.83 10.16 1.86
CA ALA A 102 13.82 8.72 2.05
C ALA A 102 12.37 8.21 2.10
N VAL A 103 12.14 7.04 1.49
CA VAL A 103 10.81 6.42 1.39
C VAL A 103 10.83 5.01 1.97
N GLY A 104 9.94 4.78 2.95
CA GLY A 104 9.70 3.45 3.51
C GLY A 104 8.24 3.04 3.31
N ILE A 105 8.02 1.78 2.93
CA ILE A 105 6.69 1.21 2.75
C ILE A 105 6.57 -0.01 3.66
N THR A 106 5.55 0.01 4.53
CA THR A 106 5.30 -1.08 5.48
C THR A 106 3.86 -1.56 5.39
N THR A 107 3.65 -2.84 5.67
CA THR A 107 2.32 -3.45 5.59
C THR A 107 2.21 -4.61 6.57
N SER A 108 0.98 -4.94 6.97
CA SER A 108 0.67 -6.13 7.77
C SER A 108 0.40 -7.39 6.93
N VAL A 109 0.49 -7.28 5.61
CA VAL A 109 0.30 -8.39 4.65
C VAL A 109 1.58 -8.64 3.86
N ALA A 110 1.52 -9.41 2.77
CA ALA A 110 2.65 -9.61 1.87
C ALA A 110 3.13 -8.26 1.29
N ILE A 111 4.45 -8.10 1.16
CA ILE A 111 5.04 -6.84 0.68
C ILE A 111 4.69 -6.53 -0.78
N ASP A 112 4.28 -7.54 -1.53
CA ASP A 112 3.76 -7.48 -2.90
C ASP A 112 2.22 -7.48 -2.99
N HIS A 113 1.53 -7.32 -1.86
CA HIS A 113 0.08 -7.14 -1.84
C HIS A 113 -0.32 -5.80 -2.47
N ALA A 114 -1.55 -5.71 -2.94
CA ALA A 114 -2.04 -4.57 -3.73
C ALA A 114 -1.89 -3.21 -3.04
N THR A 115 -2.19 -3.10 -1.74
CA THR A 115 -2.15 -1.81 -1.03
C THR A 115 -0.75 -1.21 -0.95
N PRO A 116 0.30 -1.92 -0.48
CA PRO A 116 1.67 -1.41 -0.55
C PRO A 116 2.15 -1.26 -2.00
N ALA A 117 1.79 -2.19 -2.89
CA ALA A 117 2.21 -2.18 -4.29
C ALA A 117 1.76 -0.94 -5.07
N ALA A 118 0.64 -0.35 -4.72
CA ALA A 118 0.14 0.88 -5.34
C ALA A 118 1.14 2.06 -5.25
N PHE A 119 2.09 2.01 -4.33
CA PHE A 119 3.09 3.06 -4.13
C PHE A 119 4.39 2.86 -4.92
N TYR A 120 4.56 1.70 -5.59
CA TYR A 120 5.79 1.39 -6.32
C TYR A 120 5.58 0.58 -7.60
N ALA A 121 4.40 -0.03 -7.81
CA ALA A 121 4.16 -0.93 -8.92
C ALA A 121 3.15 -0.38 -9.94
N HIS A 122 3.34 -0.81 -11.20
CA HIS A 122 2.49 -0.47 -12.34
C HIS A 122 2.15 -1.76 -13.08
N VAL A 123 1.01 -2.39 -12.74
CA VAL A 123 0.53 -3.62 -13.36
C VAL A 123 -0.95 -3.54 -13.66
N LYS A 124 -1.38 -4.26 -14.69
CA LYS A 124 -2.78 -4.32 -15.10
C LYS A 124 -3.64 -5.06 -14.09
N GLU A 125 -3.07 -6.10 -13.47
CA GLU A 125 -3.77 -6.97 -12.54
C GLU A 125 -2.93 -7.23 -11.28
N ARG A 126 -3.53 -7.06 -10.12
CA ARG A 126 -2.92 -7.24 -8.79
C ARG A 126 -2.37 -8.64 -8.51
N HIS A 127 -2.74 -9.61 -9.33
CA HIS A 127 -2.26 -10.99 -9.23
C HIS A 127 -0.96 -11.24 -9.99
N GLU A 128 -0.41 -10.24 -10.66
CA GLU A 128 0.92 -10.29 -11.27
C GLU A 128 2.03 -10.17 -10.20
N GLN A 129 1.98 -11.03 -9.18
CA GLN A 129 2.75 -10.88 -7.93
C GLN A 129 4.26 -10.92 -8.15
N TYR A 130 4.75 -11.78 -9.04
CA TYR A 130 6.17 -11.79 -9.37
C TYR A 130 6.60 -10.46 -10.01
N THR A 131 5.84 -9.96 -10.96
CA THR A 131 6.10 -8.65 -11.61
C THR A 131 6.07 -7.51 -10.58
N ILE A 132 5.13 -7.53 -9.65
CA ILE A 132 5.05 -6.57 -8.55
C ILE A 132 6.31 -6.64 -7.69
N GLY A 133 6.73 -7.85 -7.29
CA GLY A 133 7.94 -8.07 -6.52
C GLY A 133 9.21 -7.58 -7.24
N LYS A 134 9.30 -7.79 -8.56
CA LYS A 134 10.39 -7.24 -9.38
C LYS A 134 10.41 -5.72 -9.32
N GLN A 135 9.26 -5.07 -9.48
CA GLN A 135 9.16 -3.63 -9.43
C GLN A 135 9.47 -3.07 -8.03
N LEU A 136 9.16 -3.82 -6.94
CA LEU A 136 9.63 -3.48 -5.60
C LEU A 136 11.15 -3.40 -5.54
N VAL A 137 11.84 -4.45 -5.99
CA VAL A 137 13.31 -4.54 -5.99
C VAL A 137 13.95 -3.42 -6.82
N GLU A 138 13.28 -2.99 -7.87
CA GLU A 138 13.74 -1.95 -8.80
C GLU A 138 13.31 -0.53 -8.42
N SER A 139 12.42 -0.36 -7.46
CA SER A 139 11.76 0.92 -7.12
C SER A 139 12.71 2.02 -6.66
N GLY A 140 13.83 1.65 -6.05
CA GLY A 140 14.76 2.60 -5.44
C GLY A 140 14.28 3.22 -4.13
N ASN A 141 13.22 2.69 -3.50
CA ASN A 141 12.83 3.08 -2.15
C ASN A 141 13.78 2.50 -1.11
N ASP A 142 13.87 3.15 0.06
CA ASP A 142 14.92 2.88 1.03
C ASP A 142 14.58 1.73 1.99
N PHE A 143 13.30 1.47 2.23
CA PHE A 143 12.86 0.51 3.24
C PHE A 143 11.55 -0.16 2.89
N TYR A 144 11.48 -1.46 3.13
CA TYR A 144 10.26 -2.24 3.05
C TYR A 144 10.12 -3.16 4.27
N ALA A 145 8.89 -3.27 4.80
CA ALA A 145 8.56 -4.25 5.83
C ALA A 145 7.15 -4.80 5.62
N GLY A 146 7.02 -6.11 5.76
CA GLY A 146 5.77 -6.85 5.61
C GLY A 146 6.04 -8.33 5.79
N SER A 147 5.08 -9.19 5.46
CA SER A 147 5.37 -10.60 5.31
C SER A 147 6.09 -10.86 3.97
N ASP A 148 6.40 -12.11 3.70
CA ASP A 148 7.20 -12.55 2.55
C ASP A 148 6.66 -12.11 1.18
N PHE A 149 7.47 -12.23 0.13
CA PHE A 149 6.96 -12.22 -1.25
C PHE A 149 6.01 -13.40 -1.47
N THR A 150 4.90 -13.16 -2.14
CA THR A 150 3.94 -14.21 -2.48
C THR A 150 4.52 -15.17 -3.52
N ILE A 151 5.22 -14.63 -4.52
CA ILE A 151 5.91 -15.40 -5.55
C ILE A 151 7.36 -14.91 -5.64
N PRO A 152 8.29 -15.53 -4.88
CA PRO A 152 9.68 -15.05 -4.80
C PRO A 152 10.56 -15.45 -5.98
N THR A 153 10.11 -16.35 -6.87
CA THR A 153 10.87 -16.85 -8.02
C THR A 153 10.04 -16.73 -9.28
N ASP A 154 10.68 -16.42 -10.40
CA ASP A 154 10.01 -16.32 -11.69
C ASP A 154 9.30 -17.65 -12.03
N PRO A 155 7.98 -17.65 -12.21
CA PRO A 155 7.24 -18.87 -12.58
C PRO A 155 7.69 -19.48 -13.93
N GLU A 156 8.18 -18.63 -14.85
CA GLU A 156 8.70 -19.07 -16.16
C GLU A 156 10.16 -19.54 -16.08
N TYR A 157 10.88 -19.15 -15.01
CA TYR A 157 12.27 -19.49 -14.79
C TYR A 157 12.54 -19.92 -13.34
N PRO A 158 11.97 -21.05 -12.89
CA PRO A 158 11.94 -21.44 -11.48
C PRO A 158 13.31 -21.77 -10.87
N ASN A 159 14.34 -21.99 -11.69
CA ASN A 159 15.73 -22.18 -11.26
C ASN A 159 16.57 -20.90 -11.31
N GLY A 160 15.96 -19.78 -11.64
CA GLY A 160 16.60 -18.47 -11.65
C GLY A 160 16.78 -17.87 -10.24
N PRO A 161 17.38 -16.69 -10.15
CA PRO A 161 17.54 -16.00 -8.88
C PRO A 161 16.18 -15.66 -8.25
N THR A 162 16.12 -15.74 -6.95
CA THR A 162 14.96 -15.30 -6.18
C THR A 162 14.93 -13.75 -6.09
N LEU A 163 13.77 -13.18 -5.85
CA LEU A 163 13.64 -11.74 -5.57
C LEU A 163 14.49 -11.28 -4.37
N TYR A 164 14.78 -12.18 -3.42
CA TYR A 164 15.68 -11.90 -2.31
C TYR A 164 17.14 -11.77 -2.73
N GLU A 165 17.59 -12.62 -3.64
CA GLU A 165 18.95 -12.54 -4.21
C GLU A 165 19.10 -11.30 -5.06
N GLU A 166 18.09 -10.97 -5.85
CA GLU A 166 18.06 -9.74 -6.64
C GLU A 166 18.05 -8.48 -5.75
N ALA A 167 17.23 -8.46 -4.68
CA ALA A 167 17.21 -7.36 -3.72
C ALA A 167 18.58 -7.17 -3.05
N LYS A 168 19.25 -8.27 -2.63
CA LYS A 168 20.62 -8.20 -2.11
C LYS A 168 21.61 -7.63 -3.12
N ALA A 169 21.51 -8.04 -4.39
CA ALA A 169 22.33 -7.52 -5.48
C ALA A 169 22.11 -6.01 -5.72
N LYS A 170 20.91 -5.49 -5.39
CA LYS A 170 20.57 -4.06 -5.43
C LYS A 170 20.96 -3.31 -4.14
N GLY A 171 21.57 -3.99 -3.16
CA GLY A 171 22.06 -3.38 -1.93
C GLY A 171 21.12 -3.46 -0.72
N PHE A 172 19.98 -4.14 -0.85
CA PHE A 172 19.09 -4.35 0.31
C PHE A 172 19.71 -5.32 1.32
N THR A 173 19.61 -4.98 2.59
CA THR A 173 19.84 -5.92 3.70
C THR A 173 18.51 -6.61 4.02
N ILE A 174 18.51 -7.94 3.97
CA ILE A 174 17.30 -8.74 4.22
C ILE A 174 17.35 -9.27 5.66
N ALA A 175 16.33 -8.93 6.47
CA ALA A 175 16.05 -9.53 7.77
C ALA A 175 14.79 -10.38 7.67
N ARG A 176 14.85 -11.63 8.18
CA ARG A 176 13.74 -12.60 8.19
C ARG A 176 13.64 -13.28 9.55
#